data_ba9d2a7410bf3e0c464809a35cc7fff8
#
_entry.id   ba9d2a7410bf3e0c464809a35cc7fff8
#
_cell.length_a   1.000
_cell.length_b   1.000
_cell.length_c   1.000
_cell.angle_alpha   90.00
_cell.angle_beta   90.00
_cell.angle_gamma   90.00
#
_symmetry.space_group_name_H-M   'P 1'
#
loop_
_entity.id
_entity.type
_entity.pdbx_description
1 polymer ?
#
loop_
_entity_poly.entity_id
_entity_poly.type
_entity_poly.pdbx_seq_one_letter_code
_entity_poly.pdbx_strand_id
1 'polypeptide(L)'
;SRKDIDNLYEHHVLHSLAIGKMLHFKPNTEILDFGTGGGFPGIPLAILFPECKFKLIDGTGKKIRVAQEVATSIGLKNCTPVHLRCEEEKGKFDFVVSRAVMPLPDLVKIIKNNISKRQQNALPNGVICLKGGDVQDEIQPFRNIVEVAEISNWFDGEWFHEKHCIYVPL
;
A
#
# COMPACT_ATOMS: atom_id res chain seq x y z
N SER A 1 10.95 12.55 -4.40
CA SER A 1 11.86 13.71 -4.45
C SER A 1 12.36 13.96 -5.87
N ARG A 2 12.89 15.16 -6.16
CA ARG A 2 13.46 15.47 -7.48
C ARG A 2 14.63 14.56 -7.84
N LYS A 3 15.33 14.01 -6.84
CA LYS A 3 16.47 13.10 -7.02
C LYS A 3 16.04 11.70 -7.47
N ASP A 4 14.76 11.38 -7.31
CA ASP A 4 14.24 10.02 -7.53
C ASP A 4 13.42 9.90 -8.83
N ILE A 5 13.27 11.01 -9.56
CA ILE A 5 12.41 11.04 -10.75
C ILE A 5 12.96 10.14 -11.87
N ASP A 6 14.29 10.02 -11.98
CA ASP A 6 14.94 9.17 -12.96
C ASP A 6 14.80 7.66 -12.62
N ASN A 7 14.42 7.37 -11.37
CA ASN A 7 14.20 6.01 -10.88
C ASN A 7 12.70 5.72 -10.60
N LEU A 8 11.80 6.53 -11.17
CA LEU A 8 10.37 6.43 -10.94
C LEU A 8 9.84 5.01 -11.17
N TYR A 9 10.25 4.39 -12.27
CA TYR A 9 9.77 3.05 -12.60
C TYR A 9 10.20 2.01 -11.56
N GLU A 10 11.46 1.96 -11.18
CA GLU A 10 11.98 0.98 -10.23
C GLU A 10 11.58 1.29 -8.79
N HIS A 11 11.86 2.52 -8.32
CA HIS A 11 11.69 2.89 -6.90
C HIS A 11 10.24 3.11 -6.50
N HIS A 12 9.37 3.42 -7.45
CA HIS A 12 7.98 3.74 -7.15
C HIS A 12 6.98 2.79 -7.81
N VAL A 13 7.07 2.59 -9.12
CA VAL A 13 6.09 1.77 -9.84
C VAL A 13 6.28 0.28 -9.57
N LEU A 14 7.43 -0.29 -9.90
CA LEU A 14 7.70 -1.71 -9.64
C LEU A 14 7.61 -2.05 -8.16
N HIS A 15 8.16 -1.19 -7.30
CA HIS A 15 8.07 -1.37 -5.85
C HIS A 15 6.61 -1.49 -5.40
N SER A 16 5.74 -0.61 -5.88
CA SER A 16 4.31 -0.67 -5.58
C SER A 16 3.65 -1.95 -6.08
N LEU A 17 4.01 -2.40 -7.29
CA LEU A 17 3.46 -3.59 -7.90
C LEU A 17 3.88 -4.90 -7.19
N ALA A 18 4.89 -4.85 -6.34
CA ALA A 18 5.28 -6.00 -5.50
C ALA A 18 4.11 -6.52 -4.67
N ILE A 19 3.19 -5.65 -4.25
CA ILE A 19 1.98 -6.06 -3.53
C ILE A 19 1.13 -7.02 -4.37
N GLY A 20 1.07 -6.80 -5.70
CA GLY A 20 0.38 -7.70 -6.62
C GLY A 20 1.03 -9.07 -6.77
N LYS A 21 2.29 -9.21 -6.36
CA LYS A 21 2.95 -10.52 -6.27
C LYS A 21 2.56 -11.26 -4.99
N MET A 22 2.28 -10.53 -3.92
CA MET A 22 1.84 -11.10 -2.65
C MET A 22 0.39 -11.58 -2.72
N LEU A 23 -0.51 -10.78 -3.31
CA LEU A 23 -1.93 -11.07 -3.37
C LEU A 23 -2.53 -10.53 -4.67
N HIS A 24 -3.30 -11.39 -5.34
CA HIS A 24 -4.13 -10.98 -6.47
C HIS A 24 -5.54 -10.65 -5.96
N PHE A 25 -5.86 -9.37 -5.86
CA PHE A 25 -7.16 -8.90 -5.36
C PHE A 25 -8.30 -9.30 -6.29
N LYS A 26 -9.36 -9.87 -5.71
CA LYS A 26 -10.58 -10.18 -6.46
C LYS A 26 -11.35 -8.90 -6.82
N PRO A 27 -12.17 -8.94 -7.88
CA PRO A 27 -13.03 -7.80 -8.23
C PRO A 27 -13.86 -7.31 -7.03
N ASN A 28 -14.10 -6.01 -6.99
CA ASN A 28 -14.84 -5.32 -5.93
C ASN A 28 -14.15 -5.30 -4.55
N THR A 29 -12.89 -5.68 -4.48
CA THR A 29 -12.09 -5.49 -3.26
C THR A 29 -11.89 -3.99 -3.03
N GLU A 30 -12.05 -3.55 -1.79
CA GLU A 30 -11.86 -2.16 -1.40
C GLU A 30 -10.55 -2.02 -0.63
N ILE A 31 -9.66 -1.18 -1.14
CA ILE A 31 -8.32 -0.99 -0.60
C ILE A 31 -8.11 0.48 -0.20
N LEU A 32 -7.60 0.69 1.01
CA LEU A 32 -7.15 1.99 1.48
C LEU A 32 -5.63 2.08 1.35
N ASP A 33 -5.14 3.10 0.67
CA ASP A 33 -3.72 3.44 0.67
C ASP A 33 -3.47 4.52 1.73
N PHE A 34 -2.86 4.11 2.82
CA PHE A 34 -2.66 4.92 4.01
C PHE A 34 -1.34 5.69 3.92
N GLY A 35 -1.42 7.00 3.84
CA GLY A 35 -0.25 7.85 3.66
C GLY A 35 0.33 7.74 2.25
N THR A 36 -0.53 7.87 1.26
CA THR A 36 -0.21 7.59 -0.16
C THR A 36 0.88 8.49 -0.75
N GLY A 37 1.11 9.66 -0.17
CA GLY A 37 2.01 10.66 -0.76
C GLY A 37 1.51 11.09 -2.13
N GLY A 38 2.36 10.99 -3.13
CA GLY A 38 2.02 11.31 -4.52
C GLY A 38 1.24 10.22 -5.26
N GLY A 39 0.74 9.20 -4.55
CA GLY A 39 -0.10 8.15 -5.14
C GLY A 39 0.50 6.75 -5.14
N PHE A 40 1.46 6.46 -4.25
CA PHE A 40 2.12 5.17 -4.18
C PHE A 40 1.90 4.50 -2.82
N PRO A 41 1.54 3.22 -2.78
CA PRO A 41 1.42 2.27 -3.90
C PRO A 41 0.07 2.29 -4.63
N GLY A 42 -0.87 3.16 -4.25
CA GLY A 42 -2.25 3.13 -4.70
C GLY A 42 -2.45 3.24 -6.21
N ILE A 43 -1.81 4.20 -6.88
CA ILE A 43 -2.02 4.42 -8.32
C ILE A 43 -1.55 3.22 -9.16
N PRO A 44 -0.32 2.71 -9.00
CA PRO A 44 0.09 1.52 -9.72
C PRO A 44 -0.83 0.30 -9.47
N LEU A 45 -1.27 0.11 -8.23
CA LEU A 45 -2.19 -0.98 -7.90
C LEU A 45 -3.57 -0.79 -8.54
N ALA A 46 -4.08 0.43 -8.58
CA ALA A 46 -5.35 0.71 -9.25
C ALA A 46 -5.29 0.43 -10.75
N ILE A 47 -4.15 0.68 -11.38
CA ILE A 47 -3.92 0.32 -12.79
C ILE A 47 -3.92 -1.21 -12.95
N LEU A 48 -3.23 -1.92 -12.06
CA LEU A 48 -3.11 -3.37 -12.12
C LEU A 48 -4.44 -4.08 -11.83
N PHE A 49 -5.25 -3.52 -10.93
CA PHE A 49 -6.52 -4.09 -10.49
C PHE A 49 -7.70 -3.17 -10.82
N PRO A 50 -8.07 -3.04 -12.10
CA PRO A 50 -9.08 -2.06 -12.54
C PRO A 50 -10.48 -2.32 -11.99
N GLU A 51 -10.78 -3.54 -11.54
CA GLU A 51 -12.08 -3.90 -10.98
C GLU A 51 -12.16 -3.72 -9.44
N CYS A 52 -11.06 -3.30 -8.81
CA CYS A 52 -11.00 -3.00 -7.39
C CYS A 52 -11.18 -1.49 -7.15
N LYS A 53 -11.52 -1.12 -5.93
CA LYS A 53 -11.71 0.29 -5.52
C LYS A 53 -10.60 0.72 -4.60
N PHE A 54 -9.93 1.81 -4.94
CA PHE A 54 -8.80 2.35 -4.18
C PHE A 54 -9.14 3.74 -3.66
N LYS A 55 -9.03 3.91 -2.34
CA LYS A 55 -9.07 5.23 -1.70
C LYS A 55 -7.67 5.55 -1.21
N LEU A 56 -7.13 6.69 -1.64
CA LEU A 56 -5.77 7.12 -1.30
C LEU A 56 -5.87 8.33 -0.38
N ILE A 57 -5.30 8.24 0.82
CA ILE A 57 -5.36 9.33 1.78
C ILE A 57 -3.96 9.78 2.19
N ASP A 58 -3.85 11.07 2.44
CA ASP A 58 -2.63 11.70 2.97
C ASP A 58 -3.01 13.03 3.64
N GLY A 59 -2.31 13.34 4.72
CA GLY A 59 -2.51 14.60 5.44
C GLY A 59 -1.91 15.82 4.74
N THR A 60 -1.14 15.62 3.66
CA THR A 60 -0.48 16.68 2.92
C THR A 60 -1.25 16.99 1.64
N GLY A 61 -1.95 18.13 1.61
CA GLY A 61 -2.79 18.51 0.48
C GLY A 61 -2.05 18.63 -0.85
N LYS A 62 -0.81 19.10 -0.81
CA LYS A 62 0.06 19.21 -2.00
C LYS A 62 0.29 17.86 -2.67
N LYS A 63 0.54 16.81 -1.86
CA LYS A 63 0.76 15.45 -2.35
C LYS A 63 -0.51 14.85 -2.94
N ILE A 64 -1.64 15.06 -2.28
CA ILE A 64 -2.95 14.59 -2.78
C ILE A 64 -3.30 15.27 -4.10
N ARG A 65 -2.97 16.54 -4.27
CA ARG A 65 -3.18 17.24 -5.55
C ARG A 65 -2.40 16.59 -6.69
N VAL A 66 -1.14 16.20 -6.44
CA VAL A 66 -0.33 15.47 -7.42
C VAL A 66 -0.98 14.13 -7.75
N ALA A 67 -1.37 13.36 -6.74
CA ALA A 67 -2.04 12.07 -6.94
C ALA A 67 -3.33 12.22 -7.75
N GLN A 68 -4.14 13.25 -7.46
CA GLN A 68 -5.37 13.55 -8.20
C GLN A 68 -5.09 13.92 -9.66
N GLU A 69 -4.09 14.74 -9.92
CA GLU A 69 -3.71 15.12 -11.28
C GLU A 69 -3.24 13.92 -12.08
N VAL A 70 -2.42 13.06 -11.49
CA VAL A 70 -1.94 11.84 -12.17
C VAL A 70 -3.11 10.90 -12.46
N ALA A 71 -3.95 10.61 -11.47
CA ALA A 71 -5.11 9.71 -11.64
C ALA A 71 -6.04 10.22 -12.74
N THR A 72 -6.31 11.52 -12.78
CA THR A 72 -7.14 12.16 -13.81
C THR A 72 -6.49 12.08 -15.18
N SER A 73 -5.20 12.38 -15.28
CA SER A 73 -4.46 12.41 -16.54
C SER A 73 -4.41 11.05 -17.23
N ILE A 74 -4.32 9.97 -16.46
CA ILE A 74 -4.29 8.61 -17.01
C ILE A 74 -5.67 7.96 -17.08
N GLY A 75 -6.71 8.69 -16.69
CA GLY A 75 -8.11 8.23 -16.80
C GLY A 75 -8.49 7.12 -15.84
N LEU A 76 -7.90 7.07 -14.64
CA LEU A 76 -8.28 6.09 -13.62
C LEU A 76 -9.67 6.39 -13.07
N LYS A 77 -10.54 5.38 -13.09
CA LYS A 77 -11.92 5.48 -12.62
C LYS A 77 -12.14 4.82 -11.26
N ASN A 78 -11.19 4.02 -10.81
CA ASN A 78 -11.28 3.21 -9.58
C ASN A 78 -10.37 3.72 -8.46
N CYS A 79 -9.93 4.96 -8.55
CA CYS A 79 -8.97 5.55 -7.62
C CYS A 79 -9.46 6.93 -7.17
N THR A 80 -9.60 7.12 -5.87
CA THR A 80 -10.12 8.35 -5.26
C THR A 80 -9.11 8.91 -4.26
N PRO A 81 -8.23 9.84 -4.67
CA PRO A 81 -7.37 10.54 -3.73
C PRO A 81 -8.18 11.52 -2.86
N VAL A 82 -7.92 11.53 -1.56
CA VAL A 82 -8.61 12.40 -0.59
C VAL A 82 -7.61 13.00 0.38
N HIS A 83 -7.64 14.33 0.51
CA HIS A 83 -6.87 15.03 1.54
C HIS A 83 -7.54 14.78 2.89
N LEU A 84 -6.97 13.88 3.66
CA LEU A 84 -7.50 13.45 4.96
C LEU A 84 -6.34 12.99 5.84
N ARG A 85 -6.35 13.38 7.10
CA ARG A 85 -5.44 12.80 8.08
C ARG A 85 -5.81 11.34 8.27
N CYS A 86 -4.80 10.49 8.30
CA CYS A 86 -4.99 9.05 8.34
C CYS A 86 -5.82 8.59 9.54
N GLU A 87 -5.64 9.23 10.70
CA GLU A 87 -6.36 8.92 11.94
C GLU A 87 -7.84 9.30 11.88
N GLU A 88 -8.22 10.14 10.94
CA GLU A 88 -9.60 10.60 10.74
C GLU A 88 -10.42 9.68 9.81
N GLU A 89 -9.77 8.71 9.15
CA GLU A 89 -10.46 7.77 8.28
C GLU A 89 -11.33 6.81 9.10
N LYS A 90 -12.63 6.78 8.81
CA LYS A 90 -13.60 5.95 9.53
C LYS A 90 -14.15 4.80 8.69
N GLY A 91 -13.77 4.72 7.42
CA GLY A 91 -14.26 3.68 6.51
C GLY A 91 -13.72 2.29 6.80
N LYS A 92 -14.38 1.30 6.22
CA LYS A 92 -13.99 -0.10 6.27
C LYS A 92 -13.47 -0.54 4.92
N PHE A 93 -12.36 -1.27 4.94
CA PHE A 93 -11.68 -1.73 3.72
C PHE A 93 -11.28 -3.20 3.89
N ASP A 94 -11.18 -3.90 2.78
CA ASP A 94 -10.69 -5.29 2.79
C ASP A 94 -9.20 -5.33 3.12
N PHE A 95 -8.44 -4.40 2.54
CA PHE A 95 -7.02 -4.28 2.80
C PHE A 95 -6.62 -2.83 3.00
N VAL A 96 -5.65 -2.63 3.86
CA VAL A 96 -4.91 -1.37 3.96
C VAL A 96 -3.51 -1.62 3.41
N VAL A 97 -3.08 -0.80 2.47
CA VAL A 97 -1.72 -0.84 1.94
C VAL A 97 -0.97 0.41 2.37
N SER A 98 0.32 0.29 2.55
CA SER A 98 1.16 1.41 2.96
C SER A 98 2.61 1.19 2.54
N ARG A 99 3.34 2.28 2.34
CA ARG A 99 4.76 2.26 2.04
C ARG A 99 5.53 3.12 3.03
N ALA A 100 6.25 2.45 3.94
CA ALA A 100 7.20 3.07 4.87
C ALA A 100 6.69 4.32 5.61
N VAL A 101 5.42 4.31 6.07
CA VAL A 101 4.82 5.48 6.73
C VAL A 101 5.23 5.55 8.20
N MET A 102 5.16 4.41 8.89
CA MET A 102 5.48 4.30 10.33
C MET A 102 5.78 2.85 10.68
N PRO A 103 6.32 2.57 11.87
CA PRO A 103 6.50 1.19 12.33
C PRO A 103 5.20 0.40 12.30
N LEU A 104 5.28 -0.88 11.95
CA LEU A 104 4.11 -1.74 11.76
C LEU A 104 3.18 -1.81 12.99
N PRO A 105 3.67 -1.91 14.24
CA PRO A 105 2.78 -1.92 15.40
C PRO A 105 1.94 -0.65 15.53
N ASP A 106 2.53 0.51 15.23
CA ASP A 106 1.83 1.80 15.28
C ASP A 106 0.77 1.88 14.19
N LEU A 107 1.11 1.42 12.97
CA LEU A 107 0.18 1.38 11.86
C LEU A 107 -1.02 0.49 12.18
N VAL A 108 -0.79 -0.73 12.64
CA VAL A 108 -1.84 -1.68 13.00
C VAL A 108 -2.78 -1.10 14.06
N LYS A 109 -2.22 -0.44 15.05
CA LYS A 109 -3.02 0.20 16.12
C LYS A 109 -3.99 1.23 15.57
N ILE A 110 -3.58 2.00 14.56
CA ILE A 110 -4.41 3.03 13.95
C ILE A 110 -5.47 2.42 13.03
N ILE A 111 -5.09 1.45 12.19
CA ILE A 111 -5.93 0.98 11.08
C ILE A 111 -6.78 -0.25 11.40
N LYS A 112 -6.59 -0.90 12.55
CA LYS A 112 -7.30 -2.15 12.87
C LYS A 112 -8.83 -2.03 12.77
N ASN A 113 -9.37 -0.87 13.10
CA ASN A 113 -10.81 -0.60 13.00
C ASN A 113 -11.27 -0.27 11.59
N ASN A 114 -10.34 -0.09 10.66
CA ASN A 114 -10.61 0.15 9.24
C ASN A 114 -10.65 -1.15 8.43
N ILE A 115 -10.38 -2.29 9.04
CA ILE A 115 -10.41 -3.58 8.36
C ILE A 115 -11.81 -4.16 8.42
N SER A 116 -12.38 -4.45 7.26
CA SER A 116 -13.70 -5.08 7.14
C SER A 116 -13.65 -6.51 7.65
N LYS A 117 -14.72 -6.94 8.29
CA LYS A 117 -14.89 -8.33 8.74
C LYS A 117 -15.35 -9.25 7.61
N ARG A 118 -15.87 -8.69 6.52
CA ARG A 118 -16.31 -9.46 5.37
C ARG A 118 -15.11 -9.95 4.57
N GLN A 119 -14.94 -11.25 4.51
CA GLN A 119 -13.83 -11.89 3.81
C GLN A 119 -14.26 -12.31 2.39
N GLN A 120 -13.53 -11.87 1.37
CA GLN A 120 -13.85 -12.20 -0.02
C GLN A 120 -12.62 -12.56 -0.87
N ASN A 121 -11.42 -12.44 -0.33
CA ASN A 121 -10.19 -12.77 -1.02
C ASN A 121 -9.60 -14.09 -0.51
N ALA A 122 -8.63 -14.63 -1.24
CA ALA A 122 -7.93 -15.86 -0.85
C ALA A 122 -7.20 -15.70 0.48
N LEU A 123 -6.58 -14.54 0.71
CA LEU A 123 -5.98 -14.20 2.00
C LEU A 123 -6.99 -13.44 2.87
N PRO A 124 -6.96 -13.66 4.19
CA PRO A 124 -7.75 -12.86 5.12
C PRO A 124 -7.46 -11.38 4.98
N ASN A 125 -8.48 -10.55 5.23
CA ASN A 125 -8.31 -9.10 5.23
C ASN A 125 -7.23 -8.66 6.21
N GLY A 126 -6.51 -7.63 5.88
CA GLY A 126 -5.43 -7.15 6.72
C GLY A 126 -4.65 -6.01 6.09
N VAL A 127 -3.40 -5.87 6.53
CA VAL A 127 -2.50 -4.82 6.08
C VAL A 127 -1.35 -5.41 5.28
N ILE A 128 -0.98 -4.72 4.21
CA ILE A 128 0.17 -5.07 3.37
C ILE A 128 1.09 -3.85 3.28
N CYS A 129 2.32 -3.99 3.75
CA CYS A 129 3.28 -2.90 3.82
C CYS A 129 4.52 -3.17 2.97
N LEU A 130 5.02 -2.12 2.34
CA LEU A 130 6.32 -2.13 1.69
C LEU A 130 7.33 -1.46 2.63
N LYS A 131 8.37 -2.19 3.00
CA LYS A 131 9.38 -1.77 3.95
C LYS A 131 10.77 -1.99 3.40
N GLY A 132 11.74 -1.21 3.90
CA GLY A 132 13.16 -1.39 3.59
C GLY A 132 13.99 -1.56 4.86
N GLY A 133 15.16 -2.18 4.73
CA GLY A 133 16.09 -2.39 5.83
C GLY A 133 15.68 -3.50 6.78
N ASP A 134 16.17 -3.42 8.02
CA ASP A 134 15.86 -4.42 9.05
C ASP A 134 14.46 -4.19 9.62
N VAL A 135 13.60 -5.19 9.49
CA VAL A 135 12.21 -5.15 9.95
C VAL A 135 11.95 -6.06 11.14
N GLN A 136 12.97 -6.68 11.71
CA GLN A 136 12.81 -7.70 12.76
C GLN A 136 12.06 -7.19 13.99
N ASP A 137 12.42 -6.00 14.47
CA ASP A 137 11.78 -5.44 15.66
C ASP A 137 10.30 -5.12 15.43
N GLU A 138 9.97 -4.56 14.26
CA GLU A 138 8.59 -4.18 13.99
C GLU A 138 7.67 -5.35 13.67
N ILE A 139 8.19 -6.48 13.17
CA ILE A 139 7.39 -7.68 12.92
C ILE A 139 7.25 -8.60 14.14
N GLN A 140 8.10 -8.42 15.15
CA GLN A 140 8.13 -9.29 16.33
C GLN A 140 6.77 -9.46 17.02
N PRO A 141 5.96 -8.42 17.23
CA PRO A 141 4.63 -8.59 17.82
C PRO A 141 3.69 -9.46 16.99
N PHE A 142 3.96 -9.63 15.70
CA PHE A 142 3.12 -10.36 14.75
C PHE A 142 3.76 -11.66 14.27
N ARG A 143 4.83 -12.13 14.93
CA ARG A 143 5.65 -13.26 14.47
C ARG A 143 4.89 -14.54 14.16
N ASN A 144 3.74 -14.75 14.81
CA ASN A 144 2.93 -15.97 14.62
C ASN A 144 1.97 -15.88 13.43
N ILE A 145 1.75 -14.68 12.87
CA ILE A 145 0.77 -14.46 11.82
C ILE A 145 1.33 -13.69 10.61
N VAL A 146 2.47 -13.03 10.76
CA VAL A 146 3.06 -12.21 9.70
C VAL A 146 3.64 -13.06 8.59
N GLU A 147 3.47 -12.61 7.35
CA GLU A 147 4.18 -13.13 6.19
C GLU A 147 5.11 -12.03 5.67
N VAL A 148 6.38 -12.39 5.47
CA VAL A 148 7.40 -11.47 4.96
C VAL A 148 7.97 -12.06 3.69
N ALA A 149 7.86 -11.33 2.59
CA ALA A 149 8.46 -11.71 1.32
C ALA A 149 9.57 -10.75 0.92
N GLU A 150 10.66 -11.31 0.43
CA GLU A 150 11.77 -10.54 -0.11
C GLU A 150 11.45 -10.12 -1.54
N ILE A 151 11.41 -8.82 -1.82
CA ILE A 151 11.03 -8.30 -3.15
C ILE A 151 12.06 -8.67 -4.20
N SER A 152 13.32 -8.85 -3.82
CA SER A 152 14.37 -9.32 -4.72
C SER A 152 14.10 -10.71 -5.32
N ASN A 153 13.21 -11.51 -4.72
CA ASN A 153 12.77 -12.78 -5.31
C ASN A 153 11.85 -12.59 -6.51
N TRP A 154 11.26 -11.42 -6.65
CA TRP A 154 10.30 -11.10 -7.72
C TRP A 154 10.86 -10.18 -8.79
N PHE A 155 11.73 -9.25 -8.42
CA PHE A 155 12.28 -8.24 -9.29
C PHE A 155 13.81 -8.24 -9.22
N ASP A 156 14.46 -8.20 -10.38
CA ASP A 156 15.90 -8.05 -10.48
C ASP A 156 16.30 -6.59 -10.17
N GLY A 157 17.50 -6.43 -9.71
CA GLY A 157 18.06 -5.12 -9.41
C GLY A 157 18.50 -5.00 -7.95
N GLU A 158 19.66 -4.38 -7.77
CA GLU A 158 20.30 -4.24 -6.47
C GLU A 158 19.45 -3.41 -5.49
N TRP A 159 18.69 -2.46 -6.04
CA TRP A 159 17.82 -1.61 -5.22
C TRP A 159 16.77 -2.40 -4.45
N PHE A 160 16.32 -3.57 -4.97
CA PHE A 160 15.31 -4.40 -4.29
C PHE A 160 15.90 -5.27 -3.18
N HIS A 161 17.22 -5.37 -3.06
CA HIS A 161 17.85 -6.00 -1.91
C HIS A 161 17.45 -5.23 -0.65
N GLU A 162 17.13 -5.93 0.42
CA GLU A 162 16.64 -5.36 1.68
C GLU A 162 15.26 -4.67 1.57
N LYS A 163 14.53 -4.91 0.48
CA LYS A 163 13.13 -4.47 0.38
C LYS A 163 12.20 -5.64 0.67
N HIS A 164 11.18 -5.38 1.46
CA HIS A 164 10.26 -6.42 1.94
C HIS A 164 8.82 -6.04 1.65
N CYS A 165 8.00 -7.04 1.34
CA CYS A 165 6.55 -6.93 1.33
C CYS A 165 6.03 -7.70 2.54
N ILE A 166 5.35 -7.03 3.44
CA ILE A 166 4.91 -7.59 4.73
C ILE A 166 3.40 -7.62 4.76
N TYR A 167 2.82 -8.79 5.05
CA TYR A 167 1.39 -8.96 5.20
C TYR A 167 1.05 -9.43 6.61
N VAL A 168 0.05 -8.79 7.23
CA VAL A 168 -0.48 -9.17 8.54
C VAL A 168 -1.99 -9.28 8.44
N PRO A 169 -2.59 -10.47 8.64
CA PRO A 169 -4.04 -10.61 8.74
C PRO A 169 -4.55 -9.93 10.01
N LEU A 170 -5.68 -9.26 9.92
CA LEU A 170 -6.24 -8.51 11.06
C LEU A 170 -7.75 -8.79 11.26
#